data_d1e435be09f91122a43d41044face0f9
#
_entry.id   d1e435be09f91122a43d41044face0f9
#
_cell.length_a   1.000
_cell.length_b   1.000
_cell.length_c   1.000
_cell.angle_alpha   90.00
_cell.angle_beta   90.00
_cell.angle_gamma   90.00
#
_symmetry.space_group_name_H-M   'P 1'
#
loop_
_entity.id
_entity.type
_entity.pdbx_description
1 polymer ?
#
loop_
_entity_poly.entity_id
_entity_poly.type
_entity_poly.pdbx_seq_one_letter_code
_entity_poly.pdbx_strand_id
1 'polypeptide(L)'
;MKRLFALLGGGILAAGMSVGAFAHDPSASKEGKPITVQGELIDTACFISSDGDAKGKDHVACATKCMATGIPAGILPEGSKDSDAVMFLLTNPQVLAPYAGQTIKVEGTAFEDKHAIDVKKLSVKDGDNWKEVPLKDEHHNMGGEKKDDMGGMKMDPGMKMDKK
;
A
#
# COMPACT_ATOMS: atom_id res chain seq x y z
N MET A 1 -70.22 0.69 -18.45
CA MET A 1 -70.89 0.86 -17.15
C MET A 1 -69.85 1.26 -16.17
N LYS A 2 -69.80 2.55 -15.85
CA LYS A 2 -70.05 3.13 -14.49
C LYS A 2 -69.23 2.46 -13.37
N ARG A 3 -68.36 3.07 -12.62
CA ARG A 3 -68.29 4.33 -11.78
C ARG A 3 -66.86 4.49 -11.32
N LEU A 4 -66.16 5.54 -11.45
CA LEU A 4 -66.13 6.79 -10.67
C LEU A 4 -66.17 6.61 -9.14
N PHE A 5 -65.01 6.81 -8.45
CA PHE A 5 -64.99 7.51 -7.17
C PHE A 5 -63.57 8.06 -6.91
N ALA A 6 -63.49 9.36 -6.81
CA ALA A 6 -62.40 10.13 -6.27
C ALA A 6 -62.45 10.11 -4.74
N LEU A 7 -61.32 10.18 -4.08
CA LEU A 7 -61.22 10.89 -2.80
C LEU A 7 -59.75 11.29 -2.49
N LEU A 8 -59.62 12.54 -2.23
CA LEU A 8 -58.47 13.28 -1.74
C LEU A 8 -57.97 12.73 -0.41
N GLY A 9 -56.67 12.74 -0.24
CA GLY A 9 -56.00 12.55 1.05
C GLY A 9 -54.61 13.15 1.00
N GLY A 10 -54.48 14.43 1.43
CA GLY A 10 -53.22 15.13 1.57
C GLY A 10 -52.39 14.52 2.68
N GLY A 11 -51.13 14.25 2.42
CA GLY A 11 -50.13 13.85 3.37
C GLY A 11 -48.84 14.65 3.12
N ILE A 12 -48.55 15.59 4.01
CA ILE A 12 -47.34 16.38 4.03
C ILE A 12 -46.18 15.43 4.35
N LEU A 13 -45.35 15.12 3.35
CA LEU A 13 -44.07 14.43 3.56
C LEU A 13 -43.02 15.44 3.97
N ALA A 14 -42.76 15.53 5.28
CA ALA A 14 -41.58 16.19 5.82
C ALA A 14 -40.37 15.38 5.37
N ALA A 15 -39.62 15.90 4.40
CA ALA A 15 -38.33 15.35 3.99
C ALA A 15 -37.30 15.65 5.09
N GLY A 16 -37.14 14.73 6.02
CA GLY A 16 -36.01 14.67 6.94
C GLY A 16 -34.75 14.35 6.16
N MET A 17 -33.89 15.36 5.89
CA MET A 17 -32.54 15.16 5.43
C MET A 17 -31.73 14.55 6.59
N SER A 18 -31.68 13.23 6.68
CA SER A 18 -30.70 12.54 7.49
C SER A 18 -29.35 12.69 6.83
N VAL A 19 -28.52 13.61 7.36
CA VAL A 19 -27.10 13.67 7.05
C VAL A 19 -26.50 12.40 7.62
N GLY A 20 -26.34 11.37 6.76
CA GLY A 20 -25.62 10.16 7.11
C GLY A 20 -24.18 10.53 7.41
N ALA A 21 -23.83 10.57 8.68
CA ALA A 21 -22.43 10.58 9.10
C ALA A 21 -21.83 9.27 8.55
N PHE A 22 -20.94 9.36 7.56
CA PHE A 22 -20.11 8.26 7.15
C PHE A 22 -19.16 7.94 8.31
N ALA A 23 -19.65 7.19 9.28
CA ALA A 23 -18.79 6.58 10.28
C ALA A 23 -17.87 5.61 9.54
N HIS A 24 -16.62 6.00 9.38
CA HIS A 24 -15.58 5.09 8.94
C HIS A 24 -15.43 4.05 10.06
N ASP A 25 -15.93 2.83 9.81
CA ASP A 25 -15.77 1.71 10.73
C ASP A 25 -14.33 1.19 10.59
N PRO A 26 -13.44 1.44 11.55
CA PRO A 26 -12.06 0.96 11.50
C PRO A 26 -11.95 -0.56 11.65
N SER A 27 -13.04 -1.26 11.99
CA SER A 27 -13.07 -2.72 12.13
C SER A 27 -13.37 -3.45 10.83
N ALA A 28 -13.68 -2.75 9.74
CA ALA A 28 -13.97 -3.33 8.43
C ALA A 28 -12.71 -3.66 7.60
N SER A 29 -11.53 -3.72 8.20
CA SER A 29 -10.36 -4.29 7.53
C SER A 29 -10.59 -5.80 7.40
N LYS A 30 -10.86 -6.27 6.18
CA LYS A 30 -10.88 -7.71 5.90
C LYS A 30 -9.53 -8.29 6.34
N GLU A 31 -9.58 -9.32 7.16
CA GLU A 31 -8.36 -10.01 7.59
C GLU A 31 -7.62 -10.51 6.36
N GLY A 32 -6.35 -10.13 6.25
CA GLY A 32 -5.49 -10.62 5.18
C GLY A 32 -5.19 -12.10 5.37
N LYS A 33 -4.87 -12.80 4.28
CA LYS A 33 -4.54 -14.22 4.28
C LYS A 33 -3.04 -14.43 4.17
N PRO A 34 -2.44 -15.37 4.92
CA PRO A 34 -1.05 -15.75 4.69
C PRO A 34 -0.83 -16.18 3.24
N ILE A 35 0.24 -15.70 2.62
CA ILE A 35 0.60 -16.04 1.24
C ILE A 35 2.10 -16.26 1.10
N THR A 36 2.46 -17.16 0.19
CA THR A 36 3.80 -17.25 -0.38
C THR A 36 3.64 -17.21 -1.90
N VAL A 37 4.28 -16.25 -2.56
CA VAL A 37 4.20 -16.06 -4.00
C VAL A 37 5.60 -15.88 -4.60
N GLN A 38 5.81 -16.42 -5.81
CA GLN A 38 7.01 -16.21 -6.61
C GLN A 38 6.65 -15.48 -7.90
N GLY A 39 7.54 -14.60 -8.34
CA GLY A 39 7.31 -13.81 -9.54
C GLY A 39 8.43 -12.83 -9.83
N GLU A 40 8.24 -12.00 -10.83
CA GLU A 40 9.17 -10.92 -11.19
C GLU A 40 8.90 -9.68 -10.33
N LEU A 41 9.97 -9.07 -9.85
CA LEU A 41 9.92 -7.77 -9.16
C LEU A 41 9.85 -6.65 -10.20
N ILE A 42 8.76 -5.91 -10.20
CA ILE A 42 8.48 -4.82 -11.15
C ILE A 42 8.27 -3.49 -10.43
N ASP A 43 8.49 -2.38 -11.13
CA ASP A 43 7.90 -1.10 -10.73
C ASP A 43 6.46 -1.02 -11.25
N THR A 44 5.55 -0.63 -10.38
CA THR A 44 4.13 -0.68 -10.71
C THR A 44 3.69 0.43 -11.64
N ALA A 45 4.34 1.58 -11.62
CA ALA A 45 3.93 2.74 -12.42
C ALA A 45 4.16 2.49 -13.91
N CYS A 46 5.38 2.11 -14.30
CA CYS A 46 5.67 1.83 -15.72
C CYS A 46 4.94 0.59 -16.20
N PHE A 47 4.85 -0.45 -15.37
CA PHE A 47 4.17 -1.68 -15.75
C PHE A 47 2.68 -1.45 -16.06
N ILE A 48 1.96 -0.74 -15.18
CA ILE A 48 0.54 -0.44 -15.38
C ILE A 48 0.35 0.53 -16.55
N SER A 49 1.20 1.56 -16.67
CA SER A 49 1.06 2.56 -17.74
C SER A 49 1.41 2.03 -19.13
N SER A 50 2.14 0.92 -19.23
CA SER A 50 2.50 0.25 -20.49
C SER A 50 1.64 -0.98 -20.79
N ASP A 51 0.53 -1.17 -20.09
CA ASP A 51 -0.33 -2.33 -20.22
C ASP A 51 0.42 -3.68 -20.06
N GLY A 52 1.40 -3.68 -19.14
CA GLY A 52 2.18 -4.87 -18.79
C GLY A 52 3.44 -5.11 -19.63
N ASP A 53 3.79 -4.22 -20.55
CA ASP A 53 4.99 -4.37 -21.39
C ASP A 53 6.29 -4.02 -20.66
N ALA A 54 6.23 -3.14 -19.64
CA ALA A 54 7.40 -2.69 -18.90
C ALA A 54 7.86 -3.72 -17.85
N LYS A 55 8.48 -4.80 -18.34
CA LYS A 55 9.02 -5.92 -17.54
C LYS A 55 10.26 -6.52 -18.15
N GLY A 56 10.88 -7.48 -17.46
CA GLY A 56 12.03 -8.22 -17.95
C GLY A 56 13.30 -7.38 -18.04
N LYS A 57 14.30 -7.95 -18.69
CA LYS A 57 15.66 -7.42 -18.74
C LYS A 57 15.76 -6.02 -19.35
N ASP A 58 14.93 -5.73 -20.33
CA ASP A 58 14.97 -4.46 -21.07
C ASP A 58 14.45 -3.28 -20.22
N HIS A 59 13.69 -3.59 -19.19
CA HIS A 59 13.11 -2.56 -18.32
C HIS A 59 13.85 -2.36 -16.99
N VAL A 60 14.80 -3.22 -16.62
CA VAL A 60 15.51 -3.20 -15.32
C VAL A 60 16.07 -1.82 -14.97
N ALA A 61 16.72 -1.15 -15.91
CA ALA A 61 17.34 0.15 -15.64
C ALA A 61 16.31 1.24 -15.28
N CYS A 62 15.15 1.22 -15.92
CA CYS A 62 14.04 2.13 -15.59
C CYS A 62 13.42 1.78 -14.24
N ALA A 63 13.07 0.51 -14.05
CA ALA A 63 12.46 0.03 -12.82
C ALA A 63 13.32 0.31 -11.58
N THR A 64 14.65 0.08 -11.68
CA THR A 64 15.60 0.44 -10.62
C THR A 64 15.52 1.91 -10.23
N LYS A 65 15.49 2.82 -11.22
CA LYS A 65 15.38 4.26 -10.98
C LYS A 65 14.04 4.63 -10.35
N CYS A 66 12.96 4.09 -10.88
CA CYS A 66 11.60 4.34 -10.38
C CYS A 66 11.47 3.93 -8.92
N MET A 67 11.85 2.71 -8.57
CA MET A 67 11.81 2.24 -7.18
C MET A 67 12.76 3.00 -6.27
N ALA A 68 13.95 3.38 -6.73
CA ALA A 68 14.91 4.21 -5.97
C ALA A 68 14.35 5.60 -5.64
N THR A 69 13.43 6.14 -6.44
CA THR A 69 12.74 7.40 -6.16
C THR A 69 11.45 7.25 -5.34
N GLY A 70 11.10 6.02 -4.95
CA GLY A 70 9.94 5.75 -4.10
C GLY A 70 8.70 5.28 -4.86
N ILE A 71 8.78 5.01 -6.16
CA ILE A 71 7.68 4.37 -6.89
C ILE A 71 7.44 2.98 -6.29
N PRO A 72 6.18 2.64 -5.98
CA PRO A 72 5.86 1.35 -5.38
C PRO A 72 6.34 0.16 -6.20
N ALA A 73 6.87 -0.84 -5.52
CA ALA A 73 7.22 -2.11 -6.11
C ALA A 73 6.01 -3.04 -6.15
N GLY A 74 5.98 -3.94 -7.13
CA GLY A 74 5.00 -5.00 -7.25
C GLY A 74 5.65 -6.33 -7.56
N ILE A 75 4.92 -7.40 -7.37
CA ILE A 75 5.26 -8.72 -7.86
C ILE A 75 4.29 -9.13 -8.96
N LEU A 76 4.83 -9.50 -10.11
CA LEU A 76 4.10 -10.16 -11.18
C LEU A 76 4.24 -11.67 -10.96
N PRO A 77 3.20 -12.39 -10.54
CA PRO A 77 3.30 -13.82 -10.26
C PRO A 77 3.79 -14.63 -11.47
N GLU A 78 4.58 -15.66 -11.20
CA GLU A 78 5.12 -16.54 -12.26
C GLU A 78 3.99 -17.15 -13.09
N GLY A 79 4.14 -17.09 -14.42
CA GLY A 79 3.12 -17.55 -15.36
C GLY A 79 2.02 -16.55 -15.69
N SER A 80 1.91 -15.46 -14.94
CA SER A 80 0.97 -14.36 -15.23
C SER A 80 1.57 -13.41 -16.27
N LYS A 81 0.70 -12.84 -17.10
CA LYS A 81 1.06 -11.81 -18.08
C LYS A 81 0.23 -10.55 -17.95
N ASP A 82 -0.88 -10.66 -17.23
CA ASP A 82 -1.89 -9.62 -17.12
C ASP A 82 -1.52 -8.61 -16.03
N SER A 83 -1.76 -7.34 -16.31
CA SER A 83 -1.57 -6.25 -15.37
C SER A 83 -2.40 -6.43 -14.09
N ASP A 84 -3.56 -7.07 -14.21
CA ASP A 84 -4.47 -7.32 -13.08
C ASP A 84 -3.94 -8.37 -12.09
N ALA A 85 -2.93 -9.17 -12.51
CA ALA A 85 -2.31 -10.16 -11.63
C ALA A 85 -1.26 -9.56 -10.69
N VAL A 86 -0.86 -8.31 -10.90
CA VAL A 86 0.17 -7.64 -10.09
C VAL A 86 -0.34 -7.39 -8.69
N MET A 87 0.49 -7.73 -7.70
CA MET A 87 0.25 -7.38 -6.31
C MET A 87 1.28 -6.36 -5.84
N PHE A 88 0.80 -5.27 -5.25
CA PHE A 88 1.64 -4.24 -4.63
C PHE A 88 2.35 -4.81 -3.39
N LEU A 89 3.64 -4.51 -3.25
CA LEU A 89 4.43 -4.89 -2.08
C LEU A 89 4.42 -3.72 -1.08
N LEU A 90 3.78 -3.93 0.06
CA LEU A 90 3.74 -2.95 1.15
C LEU A 90 5.06 -3.02 1.94
N THR A 91 6.07 -2.41 1.37
CA THR A 91 7.43 -2.28 1.94
C THR A 91 8.15 -1.12 1.28
N ASN A 92 9.32 -0.75 1.80
CA ASN A 92 10.11 0.33 1.21
C ASN A 92 10.66 -0.07 -0.18
N PRO A 93 10.21 0.54 -1.30
CA PRO A 93 10.63 0.16 -2.64
C PRO A 93 12.11 0.44 -2.90
N GLN A 94 12.72 1.40 -2.20
CA GLN A 94 14.14 1.75 -2.35
C GLN A 94 15.05 0.59 -1.96
N VAL A 95 14.68 -0.21 -0.96
CA VAL A 95 15.41 -1.42 -0.57
C VAL A 95 15.36 -2.48 -1.66
N LEU A 96 14.29 -2.50 -2.45
CA LEU A 96 14.06 -3.46 -3.52
C LEU A 96 14.64 -3.04 -4.86
N ALA A 97 14.94 -1.74 -5.04
CA ALA A 97 15.44 -1.19 -6.31
C ALA A 97 16.63 -1.96 -6.94
N PRO A 98 17.64 -2.44 -6.19
CA PRO A 98 18.75 -3.21 -6.75
C PRO A 98 18.35 -4.57 -7.36
N TYR A 99 17.15 -5.04 -7.07
CA TYR A 99 16.65 -6.36 -7.47
C TYR A 99 15.57 -6.28 -8.55
N ALA A 100 15.34 -5.11 -9.13
CA ALA A 100 14.37 -4.91 -10.21
C ALA A 100 14.54 -5.92 -11.35
N GLY A 101 13.44 -6.47 -11.84
CA GLY A 101 13.41 -7.45 -12.92
C GLY A 101 13.92 -8.85 -12.54
N GLN A 102 14.27 -9.08 -11.27
CA GLN A 102 14.69 -10.39 -10.80
C GLN A 102 13.49 -11.19 -10.28
N THR A 103 13.66 -12.52 -10.30
CA THR A 103 12.68 -13.41 -9.67
C THR A 103 12.80 -13.33 -8.16
N ILE A 104 11.69 -13.01 -7.51
CA ILE A 104 11.59 -12.92 -6.06
C ILE A 104 10.59 -13.94 -5.52
N LYS A 105 10.77 -14.28 -4.25
CA LYS A 105 9.78 -15.00 -3.43
C LYS A 105 9.40 -14.13 -2.24
N VAL A 106 8.09 -13.90 -2.10
CA VAL A 106 7.52 -13.08 -1.05
C VAL A 106 6.67 -13.95 -0.14
N GLU A 107 6.89 -13.82 1.17
CA GLU A 107 6.06 -14.39 2.23
C GLU A 107 5.45 -13.23 3.03
N GLY A 108 4.14 -13.28 3.28
CA GLY A 108 3.46 -12.18 3.93
C GLY A 108 1.97 -12.39 4.10
N THR A 109 1.25 -11.28 4.21
CA THR A 109 -0.21 -11.27 4.34
C THR A 109 -0.81 -10.59 3.13
N ALA A 110 -1.60 -11.32 2.33
CA ALA A 110 -2.28 -10.79 1.16
C ALA A 110 -3.62 -10.15 1.53
N PHE A 111 -3.88 -8.99 0.95
CA PHE A 111 -5.17 -8.30 0.90
C PHE A 111 -5.67 -8.38 -0.53
N GLU A 112 -6.37 -9.46 -0.87
CA GLU A 112 -6.77 -9.79 -2.25
C GLU A 112 -7.63 -8.68 -2.87
N ASP A 113 -8.54 -8.09 -2.11
CA ASP A 113 -9.42 -7.00 -2.54
C ASP A 113 -8.67 -5.67 -2.81
N LYS A 114 -7.41 -5.58 -2.43
CA LYS A 114 -6.54 -4.41 -2.64
C LYS A 114 -5.34 -4.71 -3.52
N HIS A 115 -5.24 -5.93 -4.03
CA HIS A 115 -4.07 -6.39 -4.79
C HIS A 115 -2.75 -6.07 -4.09
N ALA A 116 -2.67 -6.31 -2.77
CA ALA A 116 -1.52 -5.91 -1.96
C ALA A 116 -1.05 -7.02 -1.02
N ILE A 117 0.24 -7.05 -0.74
CA ILE A 117 0.88 -7.96 0.22
C ILE A 117 1.65 -7.14 1.25
N ASP A 118 1.29 -7.30 2.53
CA ASP A 118 2.15 -6.87 3.64
C ASP A 118 3.31 -7.85 3.76
N VAL A 119 4.50 -7.40 3.34
CA VAL A 119 5.68 -8.24 3.18
C VAL A 119 6.34 -8.50 4.52
N LYS A 120 6.44 -9.78 4.91
CA LYS A 120 7.15 -10.20 6.12
C LYS A 120 8.56 -10.70 5.79
N LYS A 121 8.71 -11.35 4.65
CA LYS A 121 9.98 -11.87 4.17
C LYS A 121 10.03 -11.80 2.66
N LEU A 122 11.19 -11.41 2.13
CA LEU A 122 11.46 -11.38 0.71
C LEU A 122 12.81 -12.03 0.44
N SER A 123 12.85 -12.88 -0.58
CA SER A 123 14.08 -13.50 -1.06
C SER A 123 14.20 -13.32 -2.56
N VAL A 124 15.41 -13.11 -3.03
CA VAL A 124 15.74 -12.97 -4.46
C VAL A 124 16.40 -14.25 -4.93
N LYS A 125 16.08 -14.70 -6.14
CA LYS A 125 16.66 -15.88 -6.75
C LYS A 125 18.11 -15.60 -7.21
N ASP A 126 19.05 -16.39 -6.72
CA ASP A 126 20.47 -16.33 -7.09
C ASP A 126 20.92 -17.73 -7.55
N GLY A 127 20.90 -17.96 -8.87
CA GLY A 127 21.06 -19.28 -9.44
C GLY A 127 19.97 -20.24 -8.96
N ASP A 128 20.38 -21.32 -8.29
CA ASP A 128 19.45 -22.31 -7.69
C ASP A 128 19.09 -21.99 -6.24
N ASN A 129 19.67 -20.94 -5.66
CA ASN A 129 19.48 -20.57 -4.27
C ASN A 129 18.55 -19.35 -4.11
N TRP A 130 18.09 -19.15 -2.88
CA TRP A 130 17.33 -17.97 -2.48
C TRP A 130 18.15 -17.17 -1.47
N LYS A 131 18.35 -15.89 -1.75
CA LYS A 131 19.02 -14.95 -0.86
C LYS A 131 18.01 -14.01 -0.25
N GLU A 132 17.92 -14.00 1.08
CA GLU A 132 17.03 -13.11 1.81
C GLU A 132 17.48 -11.64 1.68
N VAL A 133 16.53 -10.76 1.42
CA VAL A 133 16.72 -9.30 1.39
C VAL A 133 16.36 -8.76 2.76
N PRO A 134 17.28 -8.06 3.46
CA PRO A 134 16.96 -7.45 4.73
C PRO A 134 15.99 -6.29 4.53
N LEU A 135 14.74 -6.51 4.87
CA LEU A 135 13.72 -5.47 4.93
C LEU A 135 13.94 -4.72 6.24
N LYS A 136 14.19 -3.40 6.17
CA LYS A 136 14.20 -2.59 7.39
C LYS A 136 12.78 -2.47 7.88
N ASP A 137 12.54 -2.83 9.14
CA ASP A 137 11.25 -2.78 9.82
C ASP A 137 10.81 -1.33 10.10
N GLU A 138 10.69 -0.49 9.06
CA GLU A 138 10.27 0.91 9.25
C GLU A 138 8.74 1.07 9.31
N HIS A 139 7.95 0.01 9.13
CA HIS A 139 6.49 0.11 9.05
C HIS A 139 5.71 -0.43 10.25
N HIS A 140 6.35 -0.84 11.34
CA HIS A 140 5.63 -1.41 12.48
C HIS A 140 5.41 -0.47 13.67
N ASN A 141 5.51 0.86 13.49
CA ASN A 141 5.28 1.79 14.59
C ASN A 141 4.25 2.90 14.31
N MET A 142 3.16 2.56 13.61
CA MET A 142 1.99 3.46 13.54
C MET A 142 0.91 3.13 14.61
N GLY A 143 1.27 2.44 15.68
CA GLY A 143 0.32 2.03 16.71
C GLY A 143 0.94 1.68 18.05
N GLY A 144 2.08 2.26 18.40
CA GLY A 144 2.74 2.07 19.70
C GLY A 144 2.96 3.41 20.38
N GLU A 145 2.02 3.79 21.23
CA GLU A 145 2.13 4.84 22.23
C GLU A 145 3.43 4.64 23.05
N LYS A 146 4.49 5.36 22.71
CA LYS A 146 5.55 5.65 23.68
C LYS A 146 5.18 6.91 24.43
N LYS A 147 4.49 6.71 25.56
CA LYS A 147 4.57 7.63 26.68
C LYS A 147 6.01 7.71 27.14
N ASP A 148 6.38 8.96 27.44
CA ASP A 148 7.37 9.34 28.41
C ASP A 148 8.84 9.18 28.03
N ASP A 149 9.39 10.25 27.48
CA ASP A 149 10.49 10.95 28.15
C ASP A 149 10.65 12.39 27.62
N MET A 150 9.80 13.28 28.09
CA MET A 150 10.12 14.72 28.04
C MET A 150 10.96 15.06 29.23
N GLY A 151 12.16 14.49 29.31
CA GLY A 151 13.21 14.85 30.23
C GLY A 151 13.85 16.18 29.85
N GLY A 152 13.38 17.26 30.50
CA GLY A 152 14.18 18.39 30.90
C GLY A 152 15.10 19.05 29.88
N MET A 153 14.58 19.85 28.95
CA MET A 153 15.36 20.96 28.40
C MET A 153 15.47 22.05 29.46
N LYS A 154 16.58 22.07 30.19
CA LYS A 154 16.99 23.21 30.98
C LYS A 154 17.27 24.37 30.04
N MET A 155 16.39 25.37 30.06
CA MET A 155 16.66 26.68 29.45
C MET A 155 17.80 27.36 30.29
N ASP A 156 18.88 27.63 29.62
CA ASP A 156 20.00 28.43 30.17
C ASP A 156 19.57 29.91 30.13
N PRO A 157 19.50 30.63 31.29
CA PRO A 157 19.03 32.03 31.35
C PRO A 157 20.19 33.02 31.12
N GLY A 158 20.99 32.86 30.06
CA GLY A 158 22.24 33.62 29.93
C GLY A 158 22.54 34.18 28.53
N MET A 159 21.59 34.48 27.66
CA MET A 159 21.90 35.15 26.39
C MET A 159 21.58 36.65 26.49
N LYS A 160 22.58 37.44 26.81
CA LYS A 160 22.57 38.91 26.69
C LYS A 160 22.55 39.29 25.19
N MET A 161 21.50 40.02 24.81
CA MET A 161 21.44 40.70 23.52
C MET A 161 22.28 41.97 23.61
N ASP A 162 23.44 42.01 22.90
CA ASP A 162 24.12 43.25 22.62
C ASP A 162 23.46 43.96 21.44
N LYS A 163 22.92 45.15 21.76
CA LYS A 163 22.44 46.12 20.76
C LYS A 163 23.64 46.80 20.10
N LYS A 164 23.69 46.73 18.77
CA LYS A 164 24.41 47.70 17.95
C LYS A 164 23.61 47.99 16.66
#